data_60b3890c8f13ab1adc7a08c7b4c52a69
#
_entry.id   60b3890c8f13ab1adc7a08c7b4c52a69
#
_cell.length_a   1.000
_cell.length_b   1.000
_cell.length_c   1.000
_cell.angle_alpha   90.00
_cell.angle_beta   90.00
_cell.angle_gamma   90.00
#
_symmetry.space_group_name_H-M   'P 1'
#
loop_
_entity.id
_entity.type
_entity.pdbx_description
1 polymer ?
#
loop_
_entity_poly.entity_id
_entity_poly.type
_entity_poly.pdbx_seq_one_letter_code
_entity_poly.pdbx_strand_id
1 'polypeptide(L)'
;DESIWSIMKRCAFSEEQESELKEYTEKLGMIYLNTPFSRAAADRLDRMKISAFKIGSGECNNYPLIEHISKFKKPVIMSTGMNSIQSIKKSVDIFEKHKIPFALLHVTSLYPTPYDKVRLGALSELRNEFPNAIIGLSDHSLGNYTCFASIALGASIIEKHFTSNKNWPGPDISLSIDSNELNELIIGSRAIFASLGGRKNILNEESITSNFAYSSVVSISDIKKDELFTKENIWVKRPGTGEIRASEFEKIINKKAKTDINKNMQLKWDMID
;
A
#
# COMPACT_ATOMS: atom_id res chain seq x y z
N ASP A 1 -37.38 4.74 -15.02
CA ASP A 1 -36.43 4.59 -13.90
C ASP A 1 -36.93 3.47 -12.99
N GLU A 2 -36.16 2.41 -12.80
CA GLU A 2 -36.47 1.30 -11.90
C GLU A 2 -36.31 1.76 -10.45
N SER A 3 -37.26 1.46 -9.57
CA SER A 3 -37.17 1.85 -8.17
C SER A 3 -36.09 1.02 -7.42
N ILE A 4 -35.44 1.61 -6.42
CA ILE A 4 -34.51 0.90 -5.54
C ILE A 4 -35.14 -0.35 -4.95
N TRP A 5 -36.42 -0.31 -4.58
CA TRP A 5 -37.15 -1.48 -4.08
C TRP A 5 -37.19 -2.61 -5.08
N SER A 6 -37.47 -2.31 -6.37
CA SER A 6 -37.51 -3.30 -7.44
C SER A 6 -36.16 -3.96 -7.66
N ILE A 7 -35.07 -3.15 -7.65
CA ILE A 7 -33.70 -3.66 -7.77
C ILE A 7 -33.36 -4.58 -6.60
N MET A 8 -33.59 -4.13 -5.37
CA MET A 8 -33.33 -4.93 -4.17
C MET A 8 -34.09 -6.24 -4.15
N LYS A 9 -35.38 -6.21 -4.49
CA LYS A 9 -36.20 -7.41 -4.54
C LYS A 9 -35.72 -8.42 -5.59
N ARG A 10 -35.30 -7.93 -6.76
CA ARG A 10 -34.77 -8.77 -7.85
C ARG A 10 -33.40 -9.37 -7.52
N CYS A 11 -32.59 -8.66 -6.74
CA CYS A 11 -31.22 -9.08 -6.39
C CYS A 11 -31.14 -9.83 -5.04
N ALA A 12 -32.25 -9.97 -4.32
CA ALA A 12 -32.25 -10.66 -3.03
C ALA A 12 -32.11 -12.18 -3.24
N PHE A 13 -31.23 -12.79 -2.46
CA PHE A 13 -31.08 -14.25 -2.38
C PHE A 13 -31.98 -14.86 -1.28
N SER A 14 -32.38 -16.11 -1.47
CA SER A 14 -32.95 -16.91 -0.39
C SER A 14 -31.85 -17.33 0.62
N GLU A 15 -32.24 -17.82 1.80
CA GLU A 15 -31.26 -18.33 2.79
C GLU A 15 -30.48 -19.54 2.23
N GLU A 16 -31.12 -20.39 1.43
CA GLU A 16 -30.50 -21.54 0.77
C GLU A 16 -29.45 -21.07 -0.23
N GLN A 17 -29.80 -20.11 -1.11
CA GLN A 17 -28.87 -19.55 -2.09
C GLN A 17 -27.66 -18.88 -1.44
N GLU A 18 -27.85 -18.15 -0.36
CA GLU A 18 -26.73 -17.56 0.38
C GLU A 18 -25.84 -18.63 1.02
N SER A 19 -26.43 -19.71 1.56
CA SER A 19 -25.67 -20.83 2.12
C SER A 19 -24.84 -21.55 1.06
N GLU A 20 -25.43 -21.81 -0.12
CA GLU A 20 -24.73 -22.40 -1.26
C GLU A 20 -23.56 -21.51 -1.73
N LEU A 21 -23.77 -20.19 -1.84
CA LEU A 21 -22.71 -19.22 -2.20
C LEU A 21 -21.57 -19.22 -1.17
N LYS A 22 -21.91 -19.27 0.11
CA LYS A 22 -20.90 -19.36 1.18
C LYS A 22 -20.08 -20.64 1.04
N GLU A 23 -20.72 -21.80 0.93
CA GLU A 23 -20.05 -23.09 0.78
C GLU A 23 -19.16 -23.13 -0.47
N TYR A 24 -19.65 -22.59 -1.59
CA TYR A 24 -18.89 -22.51 -2.83
C TYR A 24 -17.66 -21.61 -2.69
N THR A 25 -17.82 -20.44 -2.05
CA THR A 25 -16.73 -19.50 -1.77
C THR A 25 -15.64 -20.15 -0.91
N GLU A 26 -16.04 -20.83 0.16
CA GLU A 26 -15.12 -21.51 1.08
C GLU A 26 -14.43 -22.71 0.42
N LYS A 27 -15.14 -23.47 -0.45
CA LYS A 27 -14.54 -24.56 -1.23
C LYS A 27 -13.46 -24.07 -2.19
N LEU A 28 -13.55 -22.83 -2.67
CA LEU A 28 -12.51 -22.18 -3.48
C LEU A 28 -11.35 -21.60 -2.66
N GLY A 29 -11.34 -21.78 -1.32
CA GLY A 29 -10.31 -21.26 -0.44
C GLY A 29 -10.44 -19.76 -0.14
N MET A 30 -11.60 -19.16 -0.43
CA MET A 30 -11.91 -17.76 -0.12
C MET A 30 -12.75 -17.64 1.14
N ILE A 31 -12.78 -16.43 1.71
CA ILE A 31 -13.61 -16.11 2.88
C ILE A 31 -14.90 -15.45 2.38
N TYR A 32 -16.04 -16.02 2.76
CA TYR A 32 -17.34 -15.40 2.50
C TYR A 32 -17.59 -14.27 3.50
N LEU A 33 -17.85 -13.07 3.00
CA LEU A 33 -18.25 -11.90 3.77
C LEU A 33 -19.59 -11.37 3.26
N ASN A 34 -20.42 -10.89 4.17
CA ASN A 34 -21.71 -10.27 3.82
C ASN A 34 -21.98 -9.07 4.74
N THR A 35 -22.72 -8.09 4.21
CA THR A 35 -23.13 -6.87 4.92
C THR A 35 -24.57 -6.97 5.35
N PRO A 36 -24.88 -7.15 6.64
CA PRO A 36 -26.26 -7.13 7.12
C PRO A 36 -26.78 -5.68 7.23
N PHE A 37 -27.96 -5.43 6.71
CA PHE A 37 -28.66 -4.15 6.81
C PHE A 37 -29.80 -4.17 7.83
N SER A 38 -29.92 -5.23 8.62
CA SER A 38 -30.90 -5.38 9.69
C SER A 38 -30.44 -6.35 10.77
N ARG A 39 -31.08 -6.29 11.91
CA ARG A 39 -30.82 -7.24 13.01
C ARG A 39 -31.09 -8.68 12.56
N ALA A 40 -32.21 -8.95 11.87
CA ALA A 40 -32.54 -10.28 11.39
C ALA A 40 -31.51 -10.82 10.40
N ALA A 41 -30.99 -9.96 9.50
CA ALA A 41 -29.90 -10.34 8.60
C ALA A 41 -28.60 -10.66 9.38
N ALA A 42 -28.27 -9.89 10.40
CA ALA A 42 -27.11 -10.17 11.26
C ALA A 42 -27.25 -11.51 12.01
N ASP A 43 -28.43 -11.79 12.56
CA ASP A 43 -28.73 -13.07 13.22
C ASP A 43 -28.63 -14.25 12.26
N ARG A 44 -29.08 -14.09 11.00
CA ARG A 44 -28.93 -15.10 9.96
C ARG A 44 -27.46 -15.39 9.64
N LEU A 45 -26.67 -14.36 9.41
CA LEU A 45 -25.24 -14.49 9.12
C LEU A 45 -24.47 -15.15 10.26
N ASP A 46 -24.86 -14.88 11.51
CA ASP A 46 -24.28 -15.57 12.67
C ASP A 46 -24.62 -17.05 12.69
N ARG A 47 -25.89 -17.44 12.41
CA ARG A 47 -26.28 -18.84 12.24
C ARG A 47 -25.52 -19.55 11.09
N MET A 48 -25.24 -18.82 10.02
CA MET A 48 -24.40 -19.29 8.90
C MET A 48 -22.92 -19.43 9.27
N LYS A 49 -22.50 -19.04 10.45
CA LYS A 49 -21.12 -19.13 10.96
C LYS A 49 -20.11 -18.40 10.06
N ILE A 50 -20.45 -17.19 9.59
CA ILE A 50 -19.48 -16.36 8.87
C ILE A 50 -18.27 -16.02 9.76
N SER A 51 -17.11 -15.82 9.14
CA SER A 51 -15.85 -15.55 9.87
C SER A 51 -15.75 -14.12 10.39
N ALA A 52 -16.38 -13.15 9.73
CA ALA A 52 -16.38 -11.74 10.09
C ALA A 52 -17.63 -11.05 9.53
N PHE A 53 -18.04 -9.93 10.13
CA PHE A 53 -19.10 -9.09 9.63
C PHE A 53 -18.55 -7.94 8.80
N LYS A 54 -19.19 -7.62 7.67
CA LYS A 54 -18.99 -6.36 6.97
C LYS A 54 -20.08 -5.38 7.41
N ILE A 55 -19.71 -4.12 7.65
CA ILE A 55 -20.64 -3.01 7.91
C ILE A 55 -20.43 -1.97 6.82
N GLY A 56 -21.48 -1.67 6.05
CA GLY A 56 -21.47 -0.67 5.01
C GLY A 56 -21.40 0.77 5.57
N SER A 57 -20.99 1.73 4.74
CA SER A 57 -20.87 3.13 5.14
C SER A 57 -22.17 3.73 5.68
N GLY A 58 -23.32 3.34 5.13
CA GLY A 58 -24.65 3.79 5.60
C GLY A 58 -24.98 3.30 7.01
N GLU A 59 -24.40 2.18 7.42
CA GLU A 59 -24.62 1.59 8.75
C GLU A 59 -23.54 1.97 9.77
N CYS A 60 -22.52 2.74 9.37
CA CYS A 60 -21.43 3.14 10.26
C CYS A 60 -21.91 3.92 11.49
N ASN A 61 -23.01 4.64 11.41
CA ASN A 61 -23.64 5.36 12.52
C ASN A 61 -24.91 4.70 13.05
N ASN A 62 -25.25 3.48 12.60
CA ASN A 62 -26.32 2.67 13.15
C ASN A 62 -25.86 1.95 14.42
N TYR A 63 -25.64 2.72 15.48
CA TYR A 63 -25.11 2.20 16.73
C TYR A 63 -25.91 1.03 17.33
N PRO A 64 -27.27 0.99 17.25
CA PRO A 64 -28.04 -0.17 17.68
C PRO A 64 -27.71 -1.46 16.94
N LEU A 65 -27.50 -1.41 15.62
CA LEU A 65 -27.11 -2.55 14.80
C LEU A 65 -25.66 -2.97 15.12
N ILE A 66 -24.76 -2.00 15.26
CA ILE A 66 -23.35 -2.23 15.63
C ILE A 66 -23.25 -2.89 17.02
N GLU A 67 -23.98 -2.40 18.01
CA GLU A 67 -24.05 -3.02 19.35
C GLU A 67 -24.58 -4.46 19.28
N HIS A 68 -25.58 -4.72 18.41
CA HIS A 68 -26.11 -6.07 18.21
C HIS A 68 -25.08 -7.01 17.58
N ILE A 69 -24.43 -6.59 16.47
CA ILE A 69 -23.39 -7.37 15.79
C ILE A 69 -22.21 -7.66 16.72
N SER A 70 -21.82 -6.69 17.54
CA SER A 70 -20.68 -6.83 18.46
C SER A 70 -20.88 -7.92 19.52
N LYS A 71 -22.12 -8.30 19.82
CA LYS A 71 -22.43 -9.42 20.74
C LYS A 71 -22.03 -10.78 20.22
N PHE A 72 -21.92 -10.94 18.88
CA PHE A 72 -21.47 -12.19 18.26
C PHE A 72 -19.97 -12.46 18.43
N LYS A 73 -19.18 -11.46 18.90
CA LYS A 73 -17.75 -11.60 19.18
C LYS A 73 -16.90 -12.00 17.99
N LYS A 74 -17.34 -11.66 16.79
CA LYS A 74 -16.60 -11.87 15.54
C LYS A 74 -15.91 -10.58 15.08
N PRO A 75 -14.83 -10.66 14.30
CA PRO A 75 -14.21 -9.48 13.69
C PRO A 75 -15.19 -8.68 12.83
N VAL A 76 -14.97 -7.37 12.75
CA VAL A 76 -15.79 -6.45 11.95
C VAL A 76 -14.91 -5.66 10.97
N ILE A 77 -15.34 -5.59 9.72
CA ILE A 77 -14.78 -4.68 8.72
C ILE A 77 -15.83 -3.60 8.44
N MET A 78 -15.57 -2.36 8.86
CA MET A 78 -16.53 -1.26 8.74
C MET A 78 -16.04 -0.21 7.72
N SER A 79 -16.88 0.08 6.73
CA SER A 79 -16.71 1.20 5.80
C SER A 79 -17.18 2.50 6.44
N THR A 80 -16.44 3.61 6.20
CA THR A 80 -16.64 4.89 6.92
C THR A 80 -17.07 6.04 6.02
N GLY A 81 -17.52 5.78 4.79
CA GLY A 81 -18.01 6.81 3.87
C GLY A 81 -19.15 7.61 4.47
N MET A 82 -19.25 8.91 4.13
CA MET A 82 -20.29 9.84 4.64
C MET A 82 -20.26 10.05 6.16
N ASN A 83 -19.23 9.61 6.86
CA ASN A 83 -19.11 9.70 8.31
C ASN A 83 -17.93 10.59 8.73
N SER A 84 -18.08 11.35 9.79
CA SER A 84 -17.03 12.12 10.43
C SER A 84 -16.26 11.27 11.45
N ILE A 85 -15.08 11.72 11.84
CA ILE A 85 -14.30 11.07 12.91
C ILE A 85 -15.14 10.90 14.19
N GLN A 86 -15.95 11.89 14.57
CA GLN A 86 -16.81 11.82 15.76
C GLN A 86 -17.87 10.72 15.66
N SER A 87 -18.48 10.53 14.46
CA SER A 87 -19.45 9.43 14.29
C SER A 87 -18.80 8.07 14.27
N ILE A 88 -17.62 7.94 13.61
CA ILE A 88 -16.82 6.72 13.58
C ILE A 88 -16.38 6.32 15.00
N LYS A 89 -15.93 7.31 15.79
CA LYS A 89 -15.49 7.07 17.18
C LYS A 89 -16.54 6.36 18.03
N LYS A 90 -17.81 6.77 17.92
CA LYS A 90 -18.89 6.11 18.67
C LYS A 90 -19.04 4.62 18.33
N SER A 91 -18.81 4.26 17.06
CA SER A 91 -18.84 2.87 16.59
C SER A 91 -17.62 2.10 17.08
N VAL A 92 -16.45 2.73 17.03
CA VAL A 92 -15.21 2.16 17.58
C VAL A 92 -15.30 1.94 19.08
N ASP A 93 -15.86 2.88 19.84
CA ASP A 93 -16.09 2.73 21.29
C ASP A 93 -16.95 1.48 21.61
N ILE A 94 -17.92 1.13 20.73
CA ILE A 94 -18.71 -0.10 20.87
C ILE A 94 -17.82 -1.33 20.60
N PHE A 95 -17.01 -1.35 19.55
CA PHE A 95 -16.11 -2.46 19.26
C PHE A 95 -15.10 -2.70 20.38
N GLU A 96 -14.50 -1.64 20.91
CA GLU A 96 -13.55 -1.71 22.03
C GLU A 96 -14.23 -2.18 23.33
N LYS A 97 -15.42 -1.68 23.66
CA LYS A 97 -16.24 -2.15 24.78
C LYS A 97 -16.49 -3.66 24.68
N HIS A 98 -16.79 -4.16 23.49
CA HIS A 98 -17.01 -5.59 23.26
C HIS A 98 -15.71 -6.39 23.04
N LYS A 99 -14.56 -5.75 22.98
CA LYS A 99 -13.22 -6.35 22.77
C LYS A 99 -13.16 -7.21 21.50
N ILE A 100 -13.73 -6.73 20.41
CA ILE A 100 -13.68 -7.42 19.11
C ILE A 100 -12.62 -6.79 18.20
N PRO A 101 -11.92 -7.57 17.38
CA PRO A 101 -11.05 -7.04 16.35
C PRO A 101 -11.84 -6.27 15.28
N PHE A 102 -11.32 -5.16 14.81
CA PHE A 102 -12.01 -4.38 13.78
C PHE A 102 -11.04 -3.74 12.77
N ALA A 103 -11.57 -3.53 11.58
CA ALA A 103 -10.92 -2.76 10.52
C ALA A 103 -11.82 -1.60 10.10
N LEU A 104 -11.21 -0.48 9.74
CA LEU A 104 -11.88 0.71 9.21
C LEU A 104 -11.43 0.92 7.77
N LEU A 105 -12.38 0.97 6.84
CA LEU A 105 -12.11 1.28 5.45
C LEU A 105 -12.46 2.74 5.18
N HIS A 106 -11.48 3.53 4.73
CA HIS A 106 -11.76 4.84 4.15
C HIS A 106 -12.59 4.67 2.87
N VAL A 107 -13.60 5.49 2.69
CA VAL A 107 -14.52 5.43 1.54
C VAL A 107 -14.94 6.85 1.15
N THR A 108 -15.01 7.11 -0.15
CA THR A 108 -15.81 8.21 -0.69
C THR A 108 -17.01 7.61 -1.42
N SER A 109 -18.22 7.88 -0.92
CA SER A 109 -19.47 7.31 -1.45
C SER A 109 -19.99 8.11 -2.65
N LEU A 110 -19.21 8.16 -3.71
CA LEU A 110 -19.56 8.65 -5.05
C LEU A 110 -19.33 7.51 -6.05
N TYR A 111 -20.21 7.33 -7.02
CA TYR A 111 -20.24 6.18 -7.93
C TYR A 111 -20.32 6.61 -9.40
N PRO A 112 -19.18 6.67 -10.15
CA PRO A 112 -17.79 6.51 -9.70
C PRO A 112 -17.26 7.71 -8.91
N THR A 113 -16.20 7.50 -8.10
CA THR A 113 -15.50 8.58 -7.40
C THR A 113 -14.45 9.22 -8.30
N PRO A 114 -14.49 10.54 -8.57
CA PRO A 114 -13.37 11.25 -9.20
C PRO A 114 -12.11 11.17 -8.34
N TYR A 115 -10.92 11.09 -8.95
CA TYR A 115 -9.67 10.89 -8.23
C TYR A 115 -9.37 11.98 -7.19
N ASP A 116 -9.70 13.25 -7.47
CA ASP A 116 -9.54 14.37 -6.54
C ASP A 116 -10.45 14.27 -5.30
N LYS A 117 -11.47 13.42 -5.36
CA LYS A 117 -12.42 13.17 -4.26
C LYS A 117 -12.11 11.89 -3.47
N VAL A 118 -11.15 11.07 -3.89
CA VAL A 118 -10.78 9.85 -3.14
C VAL A 118 -10.16 10.18 -1.79
N ARG A 119 -9.39 11.26 -1.68
CA ARG A 119 -8.83 11.78 -0.42
C ARG A 119 -8.01 10.77 0.37
N LEU A 120 -7.01 10.14 -0.26
CA LEU A 120 -6.17 9.11 0.36
C LEU A 120 -5.48 9.56 1.67
N GLY A 121 -5.33 10.87 1.90
CA GLY A 121 -4.82 11.40 3.18
C GLY A 121 -5.64 10.99 4.40
N ALA A 122 -6.95 10.69 4.22
CA ALA A 122 -7.81 10.22 5.29
C ALA A 122 -7.40 8.84 5.86
N LEU A 123 -6.63 8.04 5.11
CA LEU A 123 -6.05 6.79 5.64
C LEU A 123 -5.11 7.07 6.83
N SER A 124 -4.28 8.11 6.73
CA SER A 124 -3.39 8.51 7.82
C SER A 124 -4.16 9.10 8.99
N GLU A 125 -5.21 9.89 8.72
CA GLU A 125 -6.09 10.43 9.74
C GLU A 125 -6.78 9.31 10.54
N LEU A 126 -7.41 8.34 9.86
CA LEU A 126 -8.02 7.17 10.51
C LEU A 126 -7.02 6.38 11.35
N ARG A 127 -5.79 6.19 10.86
CA ARG A 127 -4.75 5.47 11.60
C ARG A 127 -4.33 6.19 12.88
N ASN A 128 -4.21 7.51 12.82
CA ASN A 128 -3.81 8.31 13.96
C ASN A 128 -4.91 8.37 15.03
N GLU A 129 -6.17 8.52 14.59
CA GLU A 129 -7.31 8.58 15.50
C GLU A 129 -7.70 7.22 16.10
N PHE A 130 -7.47 6.13 15.36
CA PHE A 130 -7.87 4.77 15.75
C PHE A 130 -6.68 3.79 15.66
N PRO A 131 -5.69 3.91 16.55
CA PRO A 131 -4.45 3.12 16.45
C PRO A 131 -4.64 1.61 16.62
N ASN A 132 -5.77 1.18 17.19
CA ASN A 132 -6.14 -0.23 17.33
C ASN A 132 -6.84 -0.80 16.11
N ALA A 133 -7.19 0.01 15.11
CA ALA A 133 -7.85 -0.42 13.89
C ALA A 133 -6.88 -0.88 12.81
N ILE A 134 -7.24 -1.94 12.10
CA ILE A 134 -6.64 -2.22 10.79
C ILE A 134 -7.24 -1.23 9.79
N ILE A 135 -6.41 -0.51 9.03
CA ILE A 135 -6.88 0.50 8.07
C ILE A 135 -6.87 -0.07 6.66
N GLY A 136 -7.91 0.23 5.90
CA GLY A 136 -8.07 -0.16 4.50
C GLY A 136 -8.77 0.91 3.67
N LEU A 137 -8.95 0.59 2.38
CA LEU A 137 -9.66 1.41 1.40
C LEU A 137 -10.80 0.60 0.80
N SER A 138 -12.02 1.17 0.77
CA SER A 138 -13.10 0.74 -0.11
C SER A 138 -13.20 1.77 -1.23
N ASP A 139 -12.86 1.37 -2.45
CA ASP A 139 -12.61 2.28 -3.56
C ASP A 139 -13.70 2.19 -4.63
N HIS A 140 -14.26 3.36 -4.97
CA HIS A 140 -15.25 3.54 -6.04
C HIS A 140 -14.69 4.32 -7.24
N SER A 141 -13.39 4.58 -7.30
CA SER A 141 -12.76 5.20 -8.46
C SER A 141 -12.57 4.19 -9.60
N LEU A 142 -12.29 4.66 -10.80
CA LEU A 142 -12.03 3.79 -11.95
C LEU A 142 -10.62 3.17 -11.87
N GLY A 143 -10.50 1.90 -12.24
CA GLY A 143 -9.22 1.19 -12.26
C GLY A 143 -8.61 0.95 -10.86
N ASN A 144 -7.28 0.74 -10.80
CA ASN A 144 -6.57 0.27 -9.61
C ASN A 144 -5.60 1.29 -8.97
N TYR A 145 -5.45 2.49 -9.54
CA TYR A 145 -4.41 3.45 -9.13
C TYR A 145 -4.50 3.86 -7.65
N THR A 146 -5.70 4.15 -7.18
CA THR A 146 -5.98 4.56 -5.79
C THR A 146 -5.77 3.40 -4.83
N CYS A 147 -6.12 2.17 -5.24
CA CYS A 147 -5.85 0.96 -4.48
C CYS A 147 -4.33 0.76 -4.28
N PHE A 148 -3.53 0.86 -5.34
CA PHE A 148 -2.07 0.75 -5.25
C PHE A 148 -1.46 1.83 -4.36
N ALA A 149 -1.89 3.08 -4.53
CA ALA A 149 -1.44 4.18 -3.71
C ALA A 149 -1.82 3.99 -2.23
N SER A 150 -3.01 3.46 -1.94
CA SER A 150 -3.45 3.21 -0.56
C SER A 150 -2.60 2.15 0.15
N ILE A 151 -2.14 1.11 -0.56
CA ILE A 151 -1.24 0.10 -0.01
C ILE A 151 0.10 0.74 0.38
N ALA A 152 0.65 1.60 -0.49
CA ALA A 152 1.88 2.35 -0.19
C ALA A 152 1.71 3.27 1.02
N LEU A 153 0.49 3.75 1.27
CA LEU A 153 0.12 4.51 2.46
C LEU A 153 -0.25 3.63 3.66
N GLY A 154 -0.08 2.30 3.56
CA GLY A 154 -0.25 1.34 4.64
C GLY A 154 -1.67 0.78 4.81
N ALA A 155 -2.52 0.84 3.78
CA ALA A 155 -3.76 0.10 3.78
C ALA A 155 -3.47 -1.42 3.74
N SER A 156 -4.15 -2.18 4.60
CA SER A 156 -4.01 -3.64 4.70
C SER A 156 -5.20 -4.39 4.08
N ILE A 157 -6.29 -3.69 3.79
CA ILE A 157 -7.50 -4.24 3.18
C ILE A 157 -7.91 -3.33 2.03
N ILE A 158 -8.20 -3.93 0.87
CA ILE A 158 -8.77 -3.25 -0.28
C ILE A 158 -10.11 -3.88 -0.61
N GLU A 159 -11.13 -3.06 -0.76
CA GLU A 159 -12.45 -3.45 -1.21
C GLU A 159 -12.74 -2.76 -2.55
N LYS A 160 -13.26 -3.51 -3.51
CA LYS A 160 -13.53 -3.02 -4.86
C LYS A 160 -14.78 -3.69 -5.42
N HIS A 161 -15.61 -2.93 -6.15
CA HIS A 161 -16.68 -3.51 -6.93
C HIS A 161 -16.13 -4.39 -8.04
N PHE A 162 -16.73 -5.55 -8.26
CA PHE A 162 -16.34 -6.53 -9.26
C PHE A 162 -17.48 -6.90 -10.18
N THR A 163 -17.17 -7.09 -11.45
CA THR A 163 -18.12 -7.66 -12.43
C THR A 163 -17.42 -8.70 -13.30
N SER A 164 -18.14 -9.74 -13.67
CA SER A 164 -17.65 -10.70 -14.68
C SER A 164 -17.83 -10.21 -16.11
N ASN A 165 -18.63 -9.16 -16.34
CA ASN A 165 -18.80 -8.57 -17.66
C ASN A 165 -19.16 -7.08 -17.56
N LYS A 166 -18.27 -6.23 -18.05
CA LYS A 166 -18.44 -4.74 -18.04
C LYS A 166 -19.56 -4.25 -18.98
N ASN A 167 -20.09 -5.09 -19.84
CA ASN A 167 -21.21 -4.75 -20.73
C ASN A 167 -22.59 -5.04 -20.11
N TRP A 168 -22.65 -5.62 -18.92
CA TRP A 168 -23.91 -5.85 -18.25
C TRP A 168 -24.55 -4.53 -17.79
N PRO A 169 -25.90 -4.45 -17.79
CA PRO A 169 -26.57 -3.29 -17.21
C PRO A 169 -26.52 -3.35 -15.69
N GLY A 170 -26.32 -2.20 -15.06
CA GLY A 170 -26.36 -2.06 -13.61
C GLY A 170 -25.70 -0.77 -13.15
N PRO A 171 -26.11 -0.23 -12.00
CA PRO A 171 -25.62 1.07 -11.53
C PRO A 171 -24.13 1.06 -11.20
N ASP A 172 -23.58 -0.07 -10.71
CA ASP A 172 -22.20 -0.17 -10.24
C ASP A 172 -21.25 -0.76 -11.29
N ILE A 173 -21.77 -1.19 -12.45
CA ILE A 173 -20.95 -1.84 -13.49
C ILE A 173 -19.84 -0.92 -14.00
N SER A 174 -20.14 0.36 -14.17
CA SER A 174 -19.18 1.34 -14.73
C SER A 174 -17.91 1.49 -13.91
N LEU A 175 -17.97 1.29 -12.60
CA LEU A 175 -16.84 1.42 -11.66
C LEU A 175 -16.27 0.05 -11.23
N SER A 176 -16.95 -1.04 -11.58
CA SER A 176 -16.49 -2.40 -11.25
C SER A 176 -15.26 -2.79 -12.05
N ILE A 177 -14.34 -3.46 -11.39
CA ILE A 177 -13.21 -4.13 -12.06
C ILE A 177 -13.63 -5.50 -12.58
N ASP A 178 -13.03 -5.93 -13.68
CA ASP A 178 -13.20 -7.28 -14.20
C ASP A 178 -12.13 -8.26 -13.66
N SER A 179 -12.13 -9.48 -14.16
CA SER A 179 -11.17 -10.52 -13.73
C SER A 179 -9.71 -10.18 -14.05
N ASN A 180 -9.45 -9.48 -15.17
CA ASN A 180 -8.10 -9.07 -15.54
C ASN A 180 -7.59 -7.94 -14.61
N GLU A 181 -8.44 -6.94 -14.39
CA GLU A 181 -8.13 -5.83 -13.48
C GLU A 181 -8.01 -6.32 -12.02
N LEU A 182 -8.79 -7.32 -11.60
CA LEU A 182 -8.66 -7.95 -10.29
C LEU A 182 -7.32 -8.69 -10.17
N ASN A 183 -6.93 -9.44 -11.19
CA ASN A 183 -5.63 -10.11 -11.22
C ASN A 183 -4.46 -9.11 -11.15
N GLU A 184 -4.55 -8.02 -11.92
CA GLU A 184 -3.59 -6.91 -11.84
C GLU A 184 -3.54 -6.31 -10.43
N LEU A 185 -4.70 -6.08 -9.82
CA LEU A 185 -4.79 -5.56 -8.45
C LEU A 185 -4.10 -6.49 -7.45
N ILE A 186 -4.32 -7.80 -7.54
CA ILE A 186 -3.71 -8.79 -6.63
C ILE A 186 -2.19 -8.83 -6.81
N ILE A 187 -1.70 -8.91 -8.06
CA ILE A 187 -0.26 -8.98 -8.36
C ILE A 187 0.42 -7.67 -7.94
N GLY A 188 -0.14 -6.52 -8.35
CA GLY A 188 0.40 -5.21 -8.03
C GLY A 188 0.40 -4.93 -6.52
N SER A 189 -0.65 -5.33 -5.81
CA SER A 189 -0.73 -5.20 -4.34
C SER A 189 0.41 -5.96 -3.65
N ARG A 190 0.67 -7.19 -4.07
CA ARG A 190 1.78 -8.01 -3.54
C ARG A 190 3.15 -7.40 -3.84
N ALA A 191 3.35 -6.91 -5.06
CA ALA A 191 4.59 -6.27 -5.47
C ALA A 191 4.85 -4.99 -4.68
N ILE A 192 3.84 -4.11 -4.52
CA ILE A 192 3.95 -2.89 -3.73
C ILE A 192 4.25 -3.23 -2.27
N PHE A 193 3.48 -4.16 -1.67
CA PHE A 193 3.69 -4.57 -0.28
C PHE A 193 5.12 -5.11 -0.06
N ALA A 194 5.63 -5.93 -0.96
CA ALA A 194 7.01 -6.45 -0.90
C ALA A 194 8.07 -5.35 -1.05
N SER A 195 7.74 -4.24 -1.73
CA SER A 195 8.66 -3.10 -1.91
C SER A 195 8.67 -2.11 -0.75
N LEU A 196 7.72 -2.26 0.20
CA LEU A 196 7.66 -1.39 1.38
C LEU A 196 8.77 -1.76 2.38
N GLY A 197 9.26 -0.76 3.05
CA GLY A 197 10.27 -0.96 4.10
C GLY A 197 11.69 -0.74 3.61
N GLY A 198 12.64 -1.24 4.42
CA GLY A 198 14.06 -0.97 4.19
C GLY A 198 14.50 0.41 4.68
N ARG A 199 15.81 0.64 4.60
CA ARG A 199 16.44 1.93 4.92
C ARG A 199 17.30 2.35 3.74
N LYS A 200 17.59 3.66 3.62
CA LYS A 200 18.51 4.16 2.59
C LYS A 200 19.95 3.80 2.96
N ASN A 201 20.30 2.55 2.70
CA ASN A 201 21.66 2.00 2.84
C ASN A 201 22.16 1.49 1.48
N ILE A 202 23.46 1.25 1.41
CA ILE A 202 24.06 0.54 0.26
C ILE A 202 23.76 -0.96 0.44
N LEU A 203 23.23 -1.57 -0.60
CA LEU A 203 23.01 -3.01 -0.64
C LEU A 203 24.30 -3.71 -1.12
N ASN A 204 24.59 -4.87 -0.56
CA ASN A 204 25.75 -5.65 -0.98
C ASN A 204 25.69 -6.04 -2.47
N GLU A 205 24.48 -6.26 -2.97
CA GLU A 205 24.21 -6.61 -4.37
C GLU A 205 24.55 -5.47 -5.34
N GLU A 206 24.63 -4.21 -4.85
CA GLU A 206 25.03 -3.04 -5.66
C GLU A 206 26.54 -2.98 -5.88
N SER A 207 27.33 -3.88 -5.27
CA SER A 207 28.81 -3.88 -5.36
C SER A 207 29.33 -3.92 -6.79
N ILE A 208 28.74 -4.72 -7.66
CA ILE A 208 29.10 -4.82 -9.08
C ILE A 208 28.91 -3.46 -9.76
N THR A 209 27.75 -2.85 -9.55
CA THR A 209 27.41 -1.54 -10.12
C THR A 209 28.30 -0.45 -9.54
N SER A 210 28.54 -0.45 -8.23
CA SER A 210 29.37 0.56 -7.58
C SER A 210 30.84 0.53 -8.05
N ASN A 211 31.40 -0.66 -8.28
CA ASN A 211 32.75 -0.80 -8.81
C ASN A 211 32.89 -0.22 -10.22
N PHE A 212 31.87 -0.35 -11.05
CA PHE A 212 31.84 0.26 -12.39
C PHE A 212 31.49 1.75 -12.35
N ALA A 213 30.50 2.14 -11.58
CA ALA A 213 29.87 3.47 -11.65
C ALA A 213 30.59 4.53 -10.80
N TYR A 214 31.22 4.15 -9.72
CA TYR A 214 31.98 5.08 -8.89
C TYR A 214 33.24 5.56 -9.63
N SER A 215 33.82 6.66 -9.15
CA SER A 215 35.08 7.20 -9.65
C SER A 215 36.16 7.06 -8.59
N SER A 216 37.38 6.82 -9.07
CA SER A 216 38.61 6.85 -8.27
C SER A 216 39.45 8.08 -8.64
N VAL A 217 40.32 8.50 -7.75
CA VAL A 217 41.28 9.57 -8.04
C VAL A 217 42.35 9.05 -8.95
N VAL A 218 42.64 9.79 -10.03
CA VAL A 218 43.66 9.43 -11.04
C VAL A 218 44.52 10.64 -11.39
N SER A 219 45.77 10.40 -11.77
CA SER A 219 46.61 11.40 -12.42
C SER A 219 46.08 11.74 -13.79
N ILE A 220 46.05 13.04 -14.15
CA ILE A 220 45.68 13.53 -15.49
C ILE A 220 46.88 14.07 -16.28
N SER A 221 48.04 14.17 -15.61
CA SER A 221 49.35 14.41 -16.17
C SER A 221 50.39 13.54 -15.48
N ASP A 222 51.61 13.51 -15.98
CA ASP A 222 52.72 12.97 -15.20
C ASP A 222 53.05 13.87 -14.03
N ILE A 223 53.34 13.26 -12.84
CA ILE A 223 53.60 13.97 -11.60
C ILE A 223 54.94 13.47 -11.08
N LYS A 224 55.81 14.39 -10.73
CA LYS A 224 57.14 14.05 -10.20
C LYS A 224 57.12 13.88 -8.71
N LYS A 225 58.08 13.10 -8.19
CA LYS A 225 58.28 12.98 -6.74
C LYS A 225 58.45 14.39 -6.15
N ASP A 226 57.89 14.60 -4.93
CA ASP A 226 57.82 15.87 -4.19
C ASP A 226 56.92 16.94 -4.81
N GLU A 227 56.31 16.71 -5.96
CA GLU A 227 55.31 17.60 -6.58
C GLU A 227 54.01 17.60 -5.78
N LEU A 228 53.33 18.73 -5.70
CA LEU A 228 52.04 18.84 -5.04
C LEU A 228 50.91 18.32 -5.90
N PHE A 229 50.02 17.60 -5.32
CA PHE A 229 48.76 17.26 -6.00
C PHE A 229 47.84 18.48 -6.08
N THR A 230 47.41 18.81 -7.29
CA THR A 230 46.52 19.94 -7.59
C THR A 230 45.40 19.48 -8.51
N LYS A 231 44.39 20.33 -8.71
CA LYS A 231 43.27 20.03 -9.63
C LYS A 231 43.71 19.97 -11.11
N GLU A 232 44.90 20.47 -11.44
CA GLU A 232 45.50 20.48 -12.77
C GLU A 232 46.23 19.16 -13.07
N ASN A 233 46.70 18.40 -12.06
CA ASN A 233 47.45 17.17 -12.27
C ASN A 233 46.74 15.90 -11.80
N ILE A 234 45.68 16.01 -10.99
CA ILE A 234 44.81 14.89 -10.61
C ILE A 234 43.33 15.21 -10.85
N TRP A 235 42.53 14.19 -11.09
CA TRP A 235 41.10 14.28 -11.21
C TRP A 235 40.46 12.97 -10.85
N VAL A 236 39.11 12.87 -10.97
CA VAL A 236 38.36 11.64 -10.73
C VAL A 236 37.84 11.05 -12.02
N LYS A 237 38.03 9.75 -12.20
CA LYS A 237 37.54 8.97 -13.35
C LYS A 237 36.98 7.63 -12.94
N ARG A 238 36.02 7.10 -13.69
CA ARG A 238 35.60 5.72 -13.59
C ARG A 238 36.70 4.79 -14.12
N PRO A 239 36.79 3.54 -13.62
CA PRO A 239 35.93 2.86 -12.66
C PRO A 239 36.29 3.20 -11.19
N GLY A 240 35.39 2.79 -10.29
CA GLY A 240 35.56 2.91 -8.83
C GLY A 240 36.40 1.79 -8.21
N THR A 241 37.34 1.20 -8.95
CA THR A 241 38.20 0.12 -8.51
C THR A 241 39.49 0.59 -7.83
N GLY A 242 39.77 1.89 -7.93
CA GLY A 242 40.97 2.47 -7.29
C GLY A 242 40.82 2.51 -5.78
N GLU A 243 41.97 2.50 -5.09
CA GLU A 243 42.03 2.55 -3.63
C GLU A 243 41.47 3.85 -3.07
N ILE A 244 41.69 4.99 -3.76
CA ILE A 244 41.24 6.31 -3.33
C ILE A 244 39.98 6.69 -4.13
N ARG A 245 38.88 6.76 -3.43
CA ARG A 245 37.58 7.11 -4.01
C ARG A 245 37.48 8.62 -4.29
N ALA A 246 36.59 9.02 -5.19
CA ALA A 246 36.32 10.43 -5.49
C ALA A 246 35.95 11.24 -4.25
N SER A 247 35.28 10.66 -3.25
CA SER A 247 34.96 11.29 -1.98
C SER A 247 36.16 11.71 -1.14
N GLU A 248 37.34 11.14 -1.41
CA GLU A 248 38.59 11.42 -0.73
C GLU A 248 39.46 12.48 -1.45
N PHE A 249 38.97 12.97 -2.61
CA PHE A 249 39.75 13.84 -3.50
C PHE A 249 40.36 15.05 -2.80
N GLU A 250 39.57 15.78 -2.01
CA GLU A 250 40.03 16.98 -1.32
C GLU A 250 41.08 16.69 -0.23
N LYS A 251 41.16 15.45 0.26
CA LYS A 251 42.17 15.04 1.25
C LYS A 251 43.56 14.93 0.65
N ILE A 252 43.66 14.86 -0.68
CA ILE A 252 44.91 14.67 -1.42
C ILE A 252 45.48 16.01 -1.89
N ILE A 253 44.63 16.98 -2.18
CA ILE A 253 45.02 18.30 -2.67
C ILE A 253 46.02 18.92 -1.68
N ASN A 254 47.10 19.51 -2.24
CA ASN A 254 48.25 20.12 -1.55
C ASN A 254 49.12 19.12 -0.75
N LYS A 255 48.91 17.82 -0.89
CA LYS A 255 49.89 16.82 -0.41
C LYS A 255 50.96 16.58 -1.49
N LYS A 256 52.10 15.98 -1.13
CA LYS A 256 53.21 15.69 -2.04
C LYS A 256 53.18 14.25 -2.52
N ALA A 257 53.59 14.04 -3.76
CA ALA A 257 53.83 12.73 -4.32
C ALA A 257 55.11 12.12 -3.74
N LYS A 258 55.04 10.90 -3.22
CA LYS A 258 56.20 10.14 -2.70
C LYS A 258 57.09 9.56 -3.82
N THR A 259 56.52 9.37 -5.00
CA THR A 259 57.16 8.75 -6.15
C THR A 259 56.74 9.44 -7.43
N ASP A 260 57.47 9.21 -8.54
CA ASP A 260 57.00 9.59 -9.87
C ASP A 260 55.71 8.80 -10.20
N ILE A 261 54.71 9.48 -10.76
CA ILE A 261 53.39 8.92 -11.09
C ILE A 261 53.10 9.28 -12.56
N ASN A 262 52.85 8.24 -13.37
CA ASN A 262 52.51 8.46 -14.78
C ASN A 262 51.08 8.93 -14.96
N LYS A 263 50.79 9.62 -16.03
CA LYS A 263 49.43 10.01 -16.44
C LYS A 263 48.49 8.80 -16.55
N ASN A 264 47.22 8.99 -16.18
CA ASN A 264 46.15 7.99 -16.16
C ASN A 264 46.35 6.82 -15.22
N MET A 265 47.12 7.01 -14.15
CA MET A 265 47.27 6.03 -13.05
C MET A 265 46.28 6.31 -11.95
N GLN A 266 45.57 5.28 -11.46
CA GLN A 266 44.78 5.38 -10.21
C GLN A 266 45.72 5.59 -9.04
N LEU A 267 45.47 6.61 -8.21
CA LEU A 267 46.30 6.89 -7.05
C LEU A 267 46.03 5.91 -5.92
N LYS A 268 47.09 5.64 -5.13
CA LYS A 268 47.07 4.85 -3.90
C LYS A 268 47.57 5.69 -2.75
N TRP A 269 47.18 5.35 -1.52
CA TRP A 269 47.61 6.07 -0.34
C TRP A 269 49.12 6.00 -0.11
N ASP A 270 49.78 4.92 -0.51
CA ASP A 270 51.25 4.77 -0.42
C ASP A 270 52.03 5.72 -1.34
N MET A 271 51.39 6.31 -2.33
CA MET A 271 51.96 7.33 -3.24
C MET A 271 51.90 8.75 -2.70
N ILE A 272 51.33 8.97 -1.51
CA ILE A 272 50.97 10.29 -0.96
C ILE A 272 51.64 10.48 0.41
N ASP A 273 52.25 11.68 0.62
CA ASP A 273 52.78 12.09 1.92
C ASP A 273 51.70 12.53 2.89
#